data_d3c408110175f4ca8c2d7ba11be22933
#
_entry.id   d3c408110175f4ca8c2d7ba11be22933
#
_cell.length_a   1.000
_cell.length_b   1.000
_cell.length_c   1.000
_cell.angle_alpha   90.00
_cell.angle_beta   90.00
_cell.angle_gamma   90.00
#
_symmetry.space_group_name_H-M   'P 1'
#
loop_
_entity.id
_entity.type
_entity.pdbx_description
1 polymer ?
#
loop_
_entity_poly.entity_id
_entity_poly.type
_entity_poly.pdbx_seq_one_letter_code
_entity_poly.pdbx_strand_id
1 'polypeptide(L)'
;MRIHFIVHEVFEAPGAYLRWVNARGYQASWSRVYVGDPLPANAEGFDMLVVLGGPQSPRTTLAECPWFDAHAEKNLIAQAIAAGRIVVGICLGSQLIGEALGAPVMQSPEKEIGHYPIILTTAGLQDDNIAHFGPSVVV
;
A
#
# COMPACT_ATOMS: atom_id res chain seq x y z
N MET A 1 17.19 2.41 -7.98
CA MET A 1 15.98 2.83 -7.24
C MET A 1 16.02 2.22 -5.86
N ARG A 2 15.70 2.99 -4.83
CA ARG A 2 15.55 2.56 -3.44
C ARG A 2 14.07 2.39 -3.14
N ILE A 3 13.67 1.22 -2.69
CA ILE A 3 12.26 0.88 -2.45
C ILE A 3 12.10 0.56 -0.97
N HIS A 4 11.18 1.24 -0.31
CA HIS A 4 10.86 1.00 1.08
C HIS A 4 9.51 0.29 1.20
N PHE A 5 9.49 -0.82 1.96
CA PHE A 5 8.30 -1.60 2.22
C PHE A 5 7.82 -1.36 3.66
N ILE A 6 6.53 -1.08 3.83
CA ILE A 6 5.84 -1.15 5.13
C ILE A 6 5.10 -2.48 5.17
N VAL A 7 5.39 -3.28 6.18
CA VAL A 7 4.86 -4.64 6.38
C VAL A 7 4.16 -4.72 7.73
N HIS A 8 2.86 -4.99 7.71
CA HIS A 8 2.02 -4.93 8.91
C HIS A 8 1.96 -6.26 9.68
N GLU A 9 2.16 -7.39 8.97
CA GLU A 9 2.08 -8.73 9.56
C GLU A 9 3.11 -9.67 8.93
N VAL A 10 3.50 -10.71 9.68
CA VAL A 10 4.49 -11.68 9.21
C VAL A 10 4.05 -12.42 7.94
N PHE A 11 2.75 -12.62 7.75
CA PHE A 11 2.17 -13.32 6.60
C PHE A 11 1.87 -12.39 5.42
N GLU A 12 1.95 -11.08 5.57
CA GLU A 12 1.77 -10.07 4.52
C GLU A 12 3.11 -9.77 3.81
N ALA A 13 3.75 -10.83 3.33
CA ALA A 13 5.05 -10.70 2.67
C ALA A 13 4.90 -10.07 1.27
N PRO A 14 5.91 -9.32 0.78
CA PRO A 14 5.85 -8.60 -0.50
C PRO A 14 5.87 -9.52 -1.74
N GLY A 15 6.15 -10.81 -1.59
CA GLY A 15 6.00 -11.81 -2.65
C GLY A 15 6.62 -11.42 -3.98
N ALA A 16 5.78 -11.24 -5.00
CA ALA A 16 6.19 -10.89 -6.35
C ALA A 16 6.87 -9.52 -6.45
N TYR A 17 6.51 -8.57 -5.61
CA TYR A 17 7.15 -7.24 -5.57
C TYR A 17 8.63 -7.34 -5.23
N LEU A 18 8.99 -8.15 -4.23
CA LEU A 18 10.40 -8.34 -3.86
C LEU A 18 11.19 -9.06 -4.96
N ARG A 19 10.57 -10.04 -5.64
CA ARG A 19 11.21 -10.68 -6.82
C ARG A 19 11.46 -9.67 -7.93
N TRP A 20 10.51 -8.78 -8.19
CA TRP A 20 10.64 -7.70 -9.17
C TRP A 20 11.75 -6.72 -8.80
N VAL A 21 11.84 -6.32 -7.52
CA VAL A 21 12.91 -5.45 -6.98
C VAL A 21 14.28 -6.09 -7.20
N ASN A 22 14.43 -7.36 -6.80
CA ASN A 22 15.69 -8.09 -6.92
C ASN A 22 16.11 -8.29 -8.38
N ALA A 23 15.16 -8.63 -9.26
CA ALA A 23 15.44 -8.82 -10.69
C ALA A 23 15.93 -7.55 -11.39
N ARG A 24 15.64 -6.37 -10.83
CA ARG A 24 16.11 -5.07 -11.35
C ARG A 24 17.34 -4.52 -10.63
N GLY A 25 17.87 -5.24 -9.65
CA GLY A 25 19.00 -4.77 -8.84
C GLY A 25 18.66 -3.52 -8.00
N TYR A 26 17.40 -3.31 -7.66
CA TYR A 26 16.98 -2.22 -6.78
C TYR A 26 17.29 -2.54 -5.32
N GLN A 27 17.45 -1.50 -4.51
CA GLN A 27 17.69 -1.64 -3.07
C GLN A 27 16.37 -1.68 -2.33
N ALA A 28 16.17 -2.69 -1.47
CA ALA A 28 15.02 -2.81 -0.59
C ALA A 28 15.37 -2.41 0.83
N SER A 29 14.46 -1.69 1.49
CA SER A 29 14.48 -1.41 2.92
C SER A 29 13.09 -1.66 3.51
N TRP A 30 12.99 -1.78 4.85
CA TRP A 30 11.82 -2.32 5.51
C TRP A 30 11.46 -1.55 6.76
N SER A 31 10.15 -1.39 6.98
CA SER A 31 9.54 -1.16 8.28
C SER A 31 8.55 -2.29 8.54
N ARG A 32 9.00 -3.32 9.27
CA ARG A 32 8.16 -4.41 9.74
C ARG A 32 7.57 -3.99 11.07
N VAL A 33 6.47 -3.23 10.99
CA VAL A 33 5.88 -2.60 12.18
C VAL A 33 5.46 -3.61 13.25
N TYR A 34 5.07 -4.82 12.85
CA TYR A 34 4.70 -5.92 13.75
C TYR A 34 5.84 -6.43 14.66
N VAL A 35 7.09 -6.12 14.35
CA VAL A 35 8.26 -6.40 15.22
C VAL A 35 8.87 -5.13 15.80
N GLY A 36 8.22 -3.98 15.61
CA GLY A 36 8.65 -2.70 16.16
C GLY A 36 9.69 -1.96 15.32
N ASP A 37 9.90 -2.33 14.05
CA ASP A 37 10.73 -1.52 13.16
C ASP A 37 10.10 -0.13 13.02
N PRO A 38 10.87 0.97 13.11
CA PRO A 38 10.34 2.31 12.97
C PRO A 38 9.96 2.62 11.52
N LEU A 39 8.99 3.48 11.34
CA LEU A 39 8.74 4.11 10.04
C LEU A 39 9.88 5.09 9.69
N PRO A 40 10.18 5.32 8.39
CA PRO A 40 11.05 6.41 7.98
C PRO A 40 10.57 7.75 8.53
N ALA A 41 11.49 8.58 9.01
CA ALA A 41 11.14 9.91 9.54
C ALA A 41 10.61 10.86 8.45
N ASN A 42 10.99 10.62 7.19
CA ASN A 42 10.58 11.41 6.02
C ASN A 42 10.75 10.60 4.72
N ALA A 43 10.38 11.21 3.60
CA ALA A 43 10.44 10.58 2.26
C ALA A 43 11.80 10.70 1.54
N GLU A 44 12.89 11.05 2.21
CA GLU A 44 14.19 11.24 1.56
C GLU A 44 14.95 9.93 1.34
N GLY A 45 14.70 8.93 2.20
CA GLY A 45 15.41 7.65 2.22
C GLY A 45 15.08 6.69 1.08
N PHE A 46 14.01 6.94 0.30
CA PHE A 46 13.52 6.06 -0.75
C PHE A 46 13.02 6.83 -1.97
N ASP A 47 12.92 6.12 -3.09
CA ASP A 47 12.38 6.63 -4.35
C ASP A 47 10.95 6.09 -4.59
N MET A 48 10.62 4.95 -3.94
CA MET A 48 9.32 4.30 -3.98
C MET A 48 8.95 3.77 -2.60
N LEU A 49 7.71 4.01 -2.19
CA LEU A 49 7.08 3.47 -0.99
C LEU A 49 6.05 2.41 -1.38
N VAL A 50 6.17 1.22 -0.83
CA VAL A 50 5.20 0.13 -0.99
C VAL A 50 4.58 -0.18 0.37
N VAL A 51 3.29 0.11 0.51
CA VAL A 51 2.52 -0.13 1.74
C VAL A 51 1.71 -1.40 1.54
N LEU A 52 2.05 -2.45 2.26
CA LEU A 52 1.42 -3.77 2.10
C LEU A 52 0.05 -3.86 2.77
N GLY A 53 -0.56 -5.01 2.66
CA GLY A 53 -1.82 -5.35 3.30
C GLY A 53 -1.70 -5.61 4.80
N GLY A 54 -2.85 -5.86 5.43
CA GLY A 54 -2.94 -6.19 6.84
C GLY A 54 -4.40 -6.38 7.26
N PRO A 55 -4.66 -7.04 8.39
CA PRO A 55 -6.01 -7.22 8.93
C PRO A 55 -6.58 -5.96 9.57
N GLN A 56 -5.74 -4.95 9.80
CA GLN A 56 -6.13 -3.67 10.37
C GLN A 56 -6.96 -2.86 9.36
N SER A 57 -7.55 -1.78 9.82
CA SER A 57 -8.17 -0.74 8.99
C SER A 57 -7.54 0.61 9.29
N PRO A 58 -7.71 1.63 8.43
CA PRO A 58 -7.25 2.99 8.72
C PRO A 58 -7.83 3.60 10.02
N ARG A 59 -8.86 2.96 10.59
CA ARG A 59 -9.50 3.37 11.85
C ARG A 59 -9.03 2.58 13.07
N THR A 60 -8.23 1.53 12.87
CA THR A 60 -7.66 0.74 13.97
C THR A 60 -6.79 1.66 14.84
N THR A 61 -7.06 1.64 16.13
CA THR A 61 -6.36 2.47 17.11
C THR A 61 -5.13 1.76 17.67
N LEU A 62 -4.19 2.52 18.23
CA LEU A 62 -3.03 1.96 18.96
C LEU A 62 -3.43 1.12 20.18
N ALA A 63 -4.64 1.33 20.75
CA ALA A 63 -5.15 0.49 21.82
C ALA A 63 -5.57 -0.90 21.34
N GLU A 64 -6.05 -1.01 20.10
CA GLU A 64 -6.44 -2.28 19.46
C GLU A 64 -5.24 -3.00 18.85
N CYS A 65 -4.29 -2.24 18.27
CA CYS A 65 -3.09 -2.77 17.62
C CYS A 65 -1.90 -1.86 17.94
N PRO A 66 -1.12 -2.15 19.00
CA PRO A 66 -0.08 -1.24 19.51
C PRO A 66 1.07 -0.96 18.53
N TRP A 67 1.28 -1.79 17.53
CA TRP A 67 2.34 -1.61 16.53
C TRP A 67 1.86 -0.95 15.23
N PHE A 68 0.57 -0.68 15.07
CA PHE A 68 0.00 -0.07 13.87
C PHE A 68 -0.46 1.36 14.16
N ASP A 69 0.31 2.33 13.68
CA ASP A 69 -0.04 3.75 13.75
C ASP A 69 -0.52 4.26 12.39
N ALA A 70 -1.83 4.14 12.14
CA ALA A 70 -2.44 4.61 10.89
C ALA A 70 -2.21 6.10 10.62
N HIS A 71 -2.07 6.93 11.67
CA HIS A 71 -1.83 8.37 11.51
C HIS A 71 -0.39 8.63 11.03
N ALA A 72 0.59 7.97 11.64
CA ALA A 72 1.98 8.09 11.25
C ALA A 72 2.20 7.60 9.81
N GLU A 73 1.58 6.47 9.44
CA GLU A 73 1.68 5.94 8.07
C GLU A 73 1.03 6.86 7.04
N LYS A 74 -0.17 7.39 7.30
CA LYS A 74 -0.82 8.37 6.40
C LYS A 74 0.02 9.62 6.23
N ASN A 75 0.65 10.10 7.30
CA ASN A 75 1.55 11.26 7.22
C ASN A 75 2.78 10.97 6.34
N LEU A 76 3.41 9.79 6.49
CA LEU A 76 4.53 9.39 5.64
C LEU A 76 4.11 9.24 4.17
N ILE A 77 2.95 8.64 3.91
CA ILE A 77 2.36 8.52 2.56
C ILE A 77 2.15 9.91 1.95
N ALA A 78 1.54 10.84 2.69
CA ALA A 78 1.32 12.21 2.22
C ALA A 78 2.64 12.93 1.92
N GLN A 79 3.65 12.77 2.76
CA GLN A 79 4.99 13.33 2.52
C GLN A 79 5.64 12.71 1.28
N ALA A 80 5.51 11.39 1.08
CA ALA A 80 6.06 10.70 -0.10
C ALA A 80 5.41 11.22 -1.39
N ILE A 81 4.08 11.36 -1.40
CA ILE A 81 3.34 11.92 -2.54
C ILE A 81 3.77 13.36 -2.81
N ALA A 82 3.83 14.22 -1.78
CA ALA A 82 4.24 15.61 -1.92
C ALA A 82 5.69 15.76 -2.42
N ALA A 83 6.57 14.82 -2.07
CA ALA A 83 7.94 14.76 -2.56
C ALA A 83 8.09 14.12 -3.96
N GLY A 84 6.99 13.80 -4.64
CA GLY A 84 7.00 13.17 -5.96
C GLY A 84 7.52 11.75 -5.97
N ARG A 85 7.46 11.03 -4.84
CA ARG A 85 7.85 9.62 -4.78
C ARG A 85 6.74 8.74 -5.36
N ILE A 86 7.14 7.59 -5.91
CA ILE A 86 6.18 6.56 -6.32
C ILE A 86 5.59 5.94 -5.04
N VAL A 87 4.27 5.85 -4.95
CA VAL A 87 3.59 5.21 -3.82
C VAL A 87 2.65 4.13 -4.34
N VAL A 88 2.78 2.93 -3.80
CA VAL A 88 1.94 1.77 -4.14
C VAL A 88 1.33 1.21 -2.86
N GLY A 89 0.02 1.06 -2.84
CA GLY A 89 -0.70 0.46 -1.72
C GLY A 89 -1.43 -0.82 -2.12
N ILE A 90 -1.36 -1.82 -1.27
CA ILE A 90 -2.04 -3.11 -1.43
C ILE A 90 -3.05 -3.28 -0.29
N CYS A 91 -4.32 -3.53 -0.58
CA CYS A 91 -5.37 -3.76 0.41
C CYS A 91 -5.41 -2.62 1.46
N LEU A 92 -5.00 -2.87 2.72
CA LEU A 92 -4.88 -1.84 3.76
C LEU A 92 -4.06 -0.63 3.28
N GLY A 93 -2.93 -0.88 2.59
CA GLY A 93 -2.11 0.20 2.04
C GLY A 93 -2.84 1.09 1.04
N SER A 94 -3.72 0.53 0.21
CA SER A 94 -4.54 1.32 -0.72
C SER A 94 -5.57 2.18 0.02
N GLN A 95 -6.11 1.69 1.12
CA GLN A 95 -7.05 2.43 1.97
C GLN A 95 -6.34 3.60 2.67
N LEU A 96 -5.13 3.37 3.19
CA LEU A 96 -4.31 4.43 3.80
C LEU A 96 -3.95 5.53 2.80
N ILE A 97 -3.61 5.16 1.55
CA ILE A 97 -3.38 6.12 0.47
C ILE A 97 -4.65 6.93 0.19
N GLY A 98 -5.81 6.26 0.08
CA GLY A 98 -7.08 6.93 -0.13
C GLY A 98 -7.35 8.00 0.94
N GLU A 99 -7.22 7.64 2.22
CA GLU A 99 -7.39 8.60 3.32
C GLU A 99 -6.33 9.70 3.36
N ALA A 100 -5.07 9.39 3.04
CA ALA A 100 -4.01 10.40 2.94
C ALA A 100 -4.30 11.45 1.85
N LEU A 101 -5.05 11.06 0.82
CA LEU A 101 -5.53 11.94 -0.27
C LEU A 101 -6.91 12.56 0.02
N GLY A 102 -7.49 12.32 1.19
CA GLY A 102 -8.78 12.89 1.61
C GLY A 102 -10.01 12.10 1.16
N ALA A 103 -9.85 10.90 0.62
CA ALA A 103 -10.96 10.02 0.29
C ALA A 103 -11.43 9.26 1.54
N PRO A 104 -12.76 9.15 1.79
CA PRO A 104 -13.25 8.37 2.90
C PRO A 104 -13.13 6.86 2.62
N VAL A 105 -12.64 6.11 3.61
CA VAL A 105 -12.71 4.65 3.61
C VAL A 105 -13.93 4.21 4.42
N MET A 106 -14.77 3.38 3.81
CA MET A 106 -16.00 2.86 4.41
C MET A 106 -15.98 1.34 4.42
N GLN A 107 -16.67 0.76 5.39
CA GLN A 107 -16.90 -0.68 5.39
C GLN A 107 -17.85 -1.04 4.25
N SER A 108 -17.49 -2.05 3.44
CA SER A 108 -18.39 -2.60 2.44
C SER A 108 -19.64 -3.20 3.12
N PRO A 109 -20.84 -2.99 2.57
CA PRO A 109 -22.05 -3.61 3.09
C PRO A 109 -22.03 -5.14 2.98
N GLU A 110 -21.26 -5.66 2.05
CA GLU A 110 -21.12 -7.10 1.79
C GLU A 110 -19.65 -7.51 1.91
N LYS A 111 -19.42 -8.75 2.37
CA LYS A 111 -18.08 -9.35 2.40
C LYS A 111 -17.70 -9.82 0.99
N GLU A 112 -16.52 -9.44 0.57
CA GLU A 112 -15.88 -9.94 -0.64
C GLU A 112 -14.68 -10.81 -0.25
N ILE A 113 -14.86 -12.14 -0.35
CA ILE A 113 -13.83 -13.14 -0.07
C ILE A 113 -13.82 -14.14 -1.22
N GLY A 114 -12.72 -14.19 -1.98
CA GLY A 114 -12.60 -15.09 -3.14
C GLY A 114 -12.08 -14.36 -4.36
N HIS A 115 -12.26 -14.98 -5.52
CA HIS A 115 -11.90 -14.41 -6.81
C HIS A 115 -13.11 -13.80 -7.49
N TYR A 116 -13.04 -12.50 -7.78
CA TYR A 116 -14.15 -11.75 -8.38
C TYR A 116 -13.70 -11.05 -9.66
N PRO A 117 -14.57 -10.96 -10.67
CA PRO A 117 -14.31 -10.11 -11.81
C PRO A 117 -14.43 -8.64 -11.40
N ILE A 118 -13.40 -7.85 -11.70
CA ILE A 118 -13.46 -6.40 -11.66
C ILE A 118 -13.59 -5.86 -13.09
N ILE A 119 -14.32 -4.77 -13.23
CA ILE A 119 -14.55 -4.10 -14.51
C ILE A 119 -13.83 -2.76 -14.48
N LEU A 120 -13.00 -2.49 -15.48
CA LEU A 120 -12.34 -1.22 -15.59
C LEU A 120 -13.37 -0.12 -15.95
N THR A 121 -13.28 0.99 -15.24
CA THR A 121 -14.03 2.20 -15.60
C THR A 121 -13.54 2.77 -16.94
N THR A 122 -14.29 3.69 -17.52
CA THR A 122 -13.84 4.40 -18.74
C THR A 122 -12.48 5.07 -18.54
N ALA A 123 -12.25 5.67 -17.37
CA ALA A 123 -10.95 6.25 -17.03
C ALA A 123 -9.84 5.20 -16.94
N GLY A 124 -10.13 4.04 -16.32
CA GLY A 124 -9.18 2.93 -16.23
C GLY A 124 -8.81 2.35 -17.59
N LEU A 125 -9.74 2.31 -18.54
CA LEU A 125 -9.47 1.87 -19.92
C LEU A 125 -8.62 2.86 -20.71
N GLN A 126 -8.50 4.09 -20.24
CA GLN A 126 -7.69 5.15 -20.85
C GLN A 126 -6.34 5.36 -20.15
N ASP A 127 -6.10 4.67 -19.01
CA ASP A 127 -4.86 4.78 -18.27
C ASP A 127 -3.83 3.78 -18.82
N ASP A 128 -2.67 4.31 -19.25
CA ASP A 128 -1.60 3.52 -19.88
C ASP A 128 -1.05 2.41 -18.98
N ASN A 129 -1.18 2.53 -17.65
CA ASN A 129 -0.67 1.55 -16.70
C ASN A 129 -1.60 0.35 -16.51
N ILE A 130 -2.91 0.53 -16.68
CA ILE A 130 -3.89 -0.51 -16.38
C ILE A 130 -4.76 -0.92 -17.58
N ALA A 131 -4.83 -0.13 -18.64
CA ALA A 131 -5.63 -0.43 -19.85
C ALA A 131 -5.29 -1.78 -20.48
N HIS A 132 -4.04 -2.26 -20.34
CA HIS A 132 -3.59 -3.54 -20.88
C HIS A 132 -4.25 -4.77 -20.22
N PHE A 133 -4.89 -4.63 -19.06
CA PHE A 133 -5.69 -5.71 -18.46
C PHE A 133 -6.98 -6.00 -19.22
N GLY A 134 -7.39 -5.09 -20.13
CA GLY A 134 -8.66 -5.18 -20.85
C GLY A 134 -9.86 -4.73 -19.99
N PRO A 135 -11.09 -4.89 -20.53
CA PRO A 135 -12.27 -4.36 -19.85
C PRO A 135 -12.65 -5.08 -18.55
N SER A 136 -12.18 -6.32 -18.36
CA SER A 136 -12.44 -7.11 -17.15
C SER A 136 -11.28 -8.02 -16.82
N VAL A 137 -10.98 -8.15 -15.53
CA VAL A 137 -9.96 -9.07 -15.01
C VAL A 137 -10.46 -9.70 -13.71
N VAL A 138 -10.12 -10.97 -13.48
CA VAL A 138 -10.42 -11.67 -12.23
C VAL A 138 -9.27 -11.44 -11.24
N VAL A 139 -9.61 -10.97 -10.06
CA VAL A 139 -8.69 -10.69 -8.97
C VAL A 139 -9.05 -11.48 -7.71
#